data_8a76ff89bc96b5f59889a949c21b800c
#
_entry.id   8a76ff89bc96b5f59889a949c21b800c
#
_cell.length_a   1.000
_cell.length_b   1.000
_cell.length_c   1.000
_cell.angle_alpha   90.00
_cell.angle_beta   90.00
_cell.angle_gamma   90.00
#
_symmetry.space_group_name_H-M   'P 1'
#
loop_
_entity.id
_entity.type
_entity.pdbx_description
1 polymer ?
#
loop_
_entity_poly.entity_id
_entity_poly.type
_entity_poly.pdbx_seq_one_letter_code
_entity_poly.pdbx_strand_id
1 'polypeptide(L)'
;MKLKLSRVAENDLENIALFIARDNARRAWSFVRDIRMQCARLSKQPELYPQRPEVHQGMRSCAFGRYVIFFSVDEPGNRILIHRILYSAMDIGKHLPAGSTPSMLSQDMASYL
;
A
#
# COMPACT_ATOMS: atom_id res chain seq x y z
N MET A 1 -1.80 17.45 -3.83
CA MET A 1 -1.67 17.02 -2.43
C MET A 1 -0.30 16.42 -2.20
N LYS A 2 0.24 16.58 -1.00
CA LYS A 2 1.49 15.93 -0.63
C LYS A 2 1.27 14.43 -0.43
N LEU A 3 2.29 13.65 -0.71
CA LEU A 3 2.24 12.20 -0.59
C LEU A 3 3.18 11.74 0.52
N LYS A 4 2.67 10.89 1.39
CA LYS A 4 3.48 10.30 2.45
C LYS A 4 3.15 8.82 2.57
N LEU A 5 4.19 7.99 2.65
CA LEU A 5 4.03 6.58 2.97
C LEU A 5 4.25 6.38 4.47
N SER A 6 3.38 5.58 5.09
CA SER A 6 3.60 5.18 6.47
C SER A 6 4.86 4.31 6.55
N ARG A 7 5.41 4.16 7.75
CA ARG A 7 6.56 3.28 7.94
C ARG A 7 6.23 1.85 7.52
N VAL A 8 5.02 1.40 7.80
CA VAL A 8 4.60 0.04 7.43
C VAL A 8 4.50 -0.08 5.92
N ALA A 9 3.99 0.93 5.23
CA ALA A 9 3.92 0.92 3.77
C ALA A 9 5.32 0.92 3.14
N GLU A 10 6.25 1.67 3.72
CA GLU A 10 7.65 1.65 3.25
C GLU A 10 8.25 0.26 3.42
N ASN A 11 7.99 -0.40 4.54
CA ASN A 11 8.44 -1.78 4.75
C ASN A 11 7.79 -2.74 3.77
N ASP A 12 6.49 -2.56 3.50
CA ASP A 12 5.80 -3.38 2.51
C ASP A 12 6.50 -3.29 1.15
N LEU A 13 6.78 -2.07 0.73
CA LEU A 13 7.39 -1.83 -0.57
C LEU A 13 8.79 -2.43 -0.64
N GLU A 14 9.58 -2.25 0.41
CA GLU A 14 10.92 -2.81 0.47
C GLU A 14 10.89 -4.34 0.42
N ASN A 15 9.99 -4.95 1.18
CA ASN A 15 9.88 -6.42 1.20
C ASN A 15 9.44 -6.96 -0.15
N ILE A 16 8.51 -6.29 -0.81
CA ILE A 16 8.07 -6.69 -2.14
C ILE A 16 9.23 -6.58 -3.13
N ALA A 17 9.97 -5.49 -3.08
CA ALA A 17 11.11 -5.27 -3.96
C ALA A 17 12.19 -6.33 -3.77
N LEU A 18 12.49 -6.67 -2.52
CA LEU A 18 13.47 -7.71 -2.21
C LEU A 18 13.00 -9.08 -2.73
N PHE A 19 11.73 -9.37 -2.57
CA PHE A 19 11.16 -10.62 -3.09
C PHE A 19 11.32 -10.71 -4.61
N ILE A 20 10.96 -9.65 -5.32
CA ILE A 20 11.11 -9.62 -6.77
C ILE A 20 12.58 -9.72 -7.19
N ALA A 21 13.46 -9.05 -6.46
CA ALA A 21 14.89 -9.01 -6.79
C ALA A 21 15.56 -10.37 -6.67
N ARG A 22 14.98 -11.28 -5.90
CA ARG A 22 15.53 -12.65 -5.78
C ARG A 22 15.61 -13.33 -7.14
N ASP A 23 14.64 -13.04 -8.02
CA ASP A 23 14.60 -13.63 -9.34
C ASP A 23 15.02 -12.64 -10.43
N ASN A 24 14.78 -11.35 -10.22
CA ASN A 24 14.99 -10.36 -11.26
C ASN A 24 15.19 -8.97 -10.65
N ALA A 25 16.45 -8.59 -10.47
CA ALA A 25 16.80 -7.30 -9.86
C ALA A 25 16.30 -6.12 -10.69
N ARG A 26 16.34 -6.25 -12.01
CA ARG A 26 15.88 -5.17 -12.90
C ARG A 26 14.38 -4.96 -12.75
N ARG A 27 13.63 -6.05 -12.62
CA ARG A 27 12.19 -5.95 -12.42
C ARG A 27 11.84 -5.31 -11.09
N ALA A 28 12.64 -5.57 -10.05
CA ALA A 28 12.44 -4.94 -8.74
C ALA A 28 12.58 -3.42 -8.86
N TRP A 29 13.58 -2.95 -9.60
CA TRP A 29 13.77 -1.53 -9.83
C TRP A 29 12.59 -0.89 -10.55
N SER A 30 12.14 -1.51 -11.64
CA SER A 30 11.02 -0.96 -12.40
C SER A 30 9.72 -1.02 -11.59
N PHE A 31 9.55 -2.05 -10.78
CA PHE A 31 8.37 -2.16 -9.93
C PHE A 31 8.30 -1.00 -8.93
N VAL A 32 9.40 -0.72 -8.24
CA VAL A 32 9.42 0.38 -7.27
C VAL A 32 9.15 1.71 -7.95
N ARG A 33 9.77 1.95 -9.10
CA ARG A 33 9.54 3.17 -9.86
C ARG A 33 8.08 3.30 -10.25
N ASP A 34 7.49 2.23 -10.78
CA ASP A 34 6.13 2.27 -11.31
C ASP A 34 5.11 2.46 -10.20
N ILE A 35 5.29 1.79 -9.06
CA ILE A 35 4.34 1.94 -7.96
C ILE A 35 4.42 3.33 -7.33
N ARG A 36 5.62 3.91 -7.26
CA ARG A 36 5.76 5.29 -6.78
C ARG A 36 5.09 6.28 -7.73
N MET A 37 5.17 6.03 -9.04
CA MET A 37 4.46 6.84 -10.02
C MET A 37 2.95 6.71 -9.85
N GLN A 38 2.45 5.51 -9.56
CA GLN A 38 1.03 5.31 -9.32
C GLN A 38 0.57 6.05 -8.06
N CYS A 39 1.38 6.04 -7.02
CA CYS A 39 1.08 6.80 -5.81
C CYS A 39 1.00 8.31 -6.12
N ALA A 40 1.89 8.80 -6.95
CA ALA A 40 1.84 10.20 -7.37
C ALA A 40 0.55 10.52 -8.15
N ARG A 41 0.12 9.61 -9.01
CA ARG A 41 -1.12 9.80 -9.75
C ARG A 41 -2.33 9.84 -8.84
N LEU A 42 -2.42 8.89 -7.91
CA LEU A 42 -3.59 8.86 -7.03
C LEU A 42 -3.63 10.07 -6.09
N SER A 43 -2.48 10.67 -5.80
CA SER A 43 -2.45 11.85 -4.95
C SER A 43 -3.03 13.08 -5.62
N LYS A 44 -3.13 13.07 -6.95
CA LYS A 44 -3.71 14.20 -7.69
C LYS A 44 -5.23 14.15 -7.71
N GLN A 45 -5.80 12.95 -7.78
CA GLN A 45 -7.25 12.77 -7.88
C GLN A 45 -7.69 11.55 -7.06
N PRO A 46 -7.56 11.63 -5.72
CA PRO A 46 -7.88 10.48 -4.88
C PRO A 46 -9.34 10.04 -4.98
N GLU A 47 -10.24 10.95 -5.29
CA GLU A 47 -11.67 10.66 -5.39
C GLU A 47 -12.02 9.74 -6.54
N LEU A 48 -11.10 9.50 -7.47
CA LEU A 48 -11.33 8.55 -8.56
C LEU A 48 -11.21 7.10 -8.12
N TYR A 49 -10.70 6.86 -6.92
CA TYR A 49 -10.45 5.51 -6.43
C TYR A 49 -11.49 5.11 -5.41
N PRO A 50 -11.89 3.83 -5.40
CA PRO A 50 -13.01 3.40 -4.57
C PRO A 50 -12.73 3.51 -3.08
N GLN A 51 -13.78 3.86 -2.35
CA GLN A 51 -13.74 3.83 -0.91
C GLN A 51 -13.91 2.40 -0.42
N ARG A 52 -13.27 2.09 0.69
CA ARG A 52 -13.31 0.76 1.29
C ARG A 52 -13.75 0.89 2.76
N PRO A 53 -15.00 1.29 2.99
CA PRO A 53 -15.47 1.49 4.37
C PRO A 53 -15.49 0.20 5.18
N GLU A 54 -15.60 -0.96 4.53
CA GLU A 54 -15.54 -2.24 5.21
C GLU A 54 -14.17 -2.50 5.83
N VAL A 55 -13.12 -1.84 5.33
CA VAL A 55 -11.77 -1.92 5.87
C VAL A 55 -11.60 -0.92 7.01
N HIS A 56 -11.88 0.34 6.70
CA HIS A 56 -11.81 1.42 7.67
C HIS A 56 -12.47 2.66 7.06
N GLN A 57 -13.12 3.46 7.90
CA GLN A 57 -13.74 4.68 7.42
C GLN A 57 -12.67 5.62 6.84
N GLY A 58 -12.95 6.14 5.64
CA GLY A 58 -12.02 7.02 4.95
C GLY A 58 -10.94 6.32 4.15
N MET A 59 -10.87 4.99 4.24
CA MET A 59 -9.89 4.23 3.46
C MET A 59 -10.32 4.12 2.01
N ARG A 60 -9.34 4.27 1.11
CA ARG A 60 -9.52 4.04 -0.33
C ARG A 60 -8.49 3.02 -0.79
N SER A 61 -8.72 2.44 -1.96
CA SER A 61 -7.78 1.45 -2.51
C SER A 61 -7.53 1.69 -3.98
N CYS A 62 -6.33 1.31 -4.40
CA CYS A 62 -5.90 1.38 -5.80
C CYS A 62 -5.18 0.08 -6.14
N ALA A 63 -5.70 -0.63 -7.14
CA ALA A 63 -5.04 -1.85 -7.60
C ALA A 63 -3.79 -1.49 -8.40
N PHE A 64 -2.74 -2.27 -8.21
CA PHE A 64 -1.50 -2.13 -8.96
C PHE A 64 -0.92 -3.51 -9.20
N GLY A 65 -1.13 -4.04 -10.41
CA GLY A 65 -0.76 -5.42 -10.72
C GLY A 65 -1.43 -6.37 -9.76
N ARG A 66 -0.64 -7.17 -9.07
CA ARG A 66 -1.14 -8.14 -8.07
C ARG A 66 -1.23 -7.56 -6.66
N TYR A 67 -1.03 -6.26 -6.53
CA TYR A 67 -1.00 -5.60 -5.23
C TYR A 67 -2.12 -4.59 -5.12
N VAL A 68 -2.42 -4.20 -3.90
CA VAL A 68 -3.42 -3.17 -3.62
C VAL A 68 -2.77 -2.13 -2.71
N ILE A 69 -2.91 -0.88 -3.10
CA ILE A 69 -2.42 0.27 -2.33
C ILE A 69 -3.59 0.80 -1.53
N PHE A 70 -3.47 0.80 -0.20
CA PHE A 70 -4.49 1.36 0.68
C PHE A 70 -4.05 2.72 1.16
N PHE A 71 -4.92 3.71 0.98
CA PHE A 71 -4.58 5.08 1.30
C PHE A 71 -5.80 5.84 1.83
N SER A 72 -5.53 6.97 2.47
CA SER A 72 -6.57 7.90 2.89
C SER A 72 -6.13 9.33 2.61
N VAL A 73 -7.11 10.24 2.62
CA VAL A 73 -6.86 11.65 2.40
C VAL A 73 -6.88 12.35 3.76
N ASP A 74 -5.83 13.06 4.06
CA ASP A 74 -5.74 13.91 5.24
C ASP A 74 -6.05 15.35 4.80
N GLU A 75 -7.33 15.71 4.89
CA GLU A 75 -7.81 17.01 4.40
C GLU A 75 -7.14 18.18 5.10
N PRO A 76 -7.05 18.22 6.45
CA PRO A 76 -6.39 19.33 7.11
C PRO A 76 -4.93 19.48 6.72
N GLY A 77 -4.25 18.36 6.50
CA GLY A 77 -2.84 18.36 6.11
C GLY A 77 -2.62 18.46 4.61
N ASN A 78 -3.70 18.44 3.83
CA ASN A 78 -3.64 18.45 2.36
C ASN A 78 -2.64 17.43 1.82
N ARG A 79 -2.77 16.18 2.28
CA ARG A 79 -1.86 15.12 1.89
C ARG A 79 -2.57 13.78 1.76
N ILE A 80 -1.91 12.89 1.01
CA ILE A 80 -2.32 11.50 0.87
C ILE A 80 -1.41 10.68 1.76
N LEU A 81 -2.01 9.79 2.55
CA LEU A 81 -1.25 8.87 3.40
C LEU A 81 -1.44 7.46 2.87
N ILE A 82 -0.36 6.84 2.42
CA ILE A 82 -0.35 5.44 2.00
C ILE A 82 -0.17 4.60 3.25
N HIS A 83 -1.16 3.76 3.56
CA HIS A 83 -1.17 2.96 4.78
C HIS A 83 -0.52 1.60 4.61
N ARG A 84 -0.84 0.92 3.51
CA ARG A 84 -0.32 -0.42 3.24
C ARG A 84 -0.23 -0.66 1.74
N ILE A 85 0.70 -1.54 1.37
CA ILE A 85 0.79 -2.09 0.02
C ILE A 85 0.78 -3.60 0.21
N LEU A 86 -0.33 -4.25 -0.15
CA LEU A 86 -0.54 -5.65 0.15
C LEU A 86 -0.78 -6.46 -1.12
N TYR A 87 -0.35 -7.72 -1.08
CA TYR A 87 -0.65 -8.67 -2.13
C TYR A 87 -2.16 -8.93 -2.15
N SER A 88 -2.78 -8.86 -3.34
CA SER A 88 -4.24 -8.91 -3.44
C SER A 88 -4.84 -10.26 -3.04
N ALA A 89 -4.04 -11.34 -3.03
CA ALA A 89 -4.51 -12.65 -2.61
C ALA A 89 -4.58 -12.81 -1.09
N MET A 90 -4.06 -11.84 -0.33
CA MET A 90 -4.16 -11.88 1.13
C MET A 90 -5.57 -11.56 1.58
N ASP A 91 -5.94 -12.06 2.75
CA ASP A 91 -7.18 -11.64 3.39
C ASP A 91 -6.96 -10.24 3.95
N ILE A 92 -7.33 -9.26 3.15
CA ILE A 92 -7.04 -7.85 3.42
C ILE A 92 -7.68 -7.39 4.73
N GLY A 93 -8.88 -7.86 5.03
CA GLY A 93 -9.57 -7.48 6.24
C GLY A 93 -8.82 -7.85 7.51
N LYS A 94 -7.99 -8.90 7.46
CA LYS A 94 -7.17 -9.31 8.59
C LYS A 94 -5.87 -8.53 8.71
N HIS A 95 -5.48 -7.80 7.66
CA HIS A 95 -4.16 -7.18 7.59
C HIS A 95 -4.20 -5.67 7.74
N LEU A 96 -5.39 -5.09 7.89
CA LEU A 96 -5.52 -3.65 8.01
C LEU A 96 -5.94 -3.25 9.41
N PRO A 97 -5.59 -2.01 9.80
CA PRO A 97 -5.43 -1.67 11.20
C PRO A 97 -6.68 -1.53 12.04
N ALA A 98 -7.86 -1.65 11.51
CA ALA A 98 -9.04 -1.56 12.36
C ALA A 98 -9.01 -2.72 13.35
N GLY A 99 -8.25 -2.56 14.42
CA GLY A 99 -8.14 -3.54 15.48
C GLY A 99 -7.01 -4.54 15.37
N SER A 100 -6.17 -4.46 14.34
CA SER A 100 -5.02 -5.36 14.19
C SER A 100 -3.78 -4.77 14.85
N THR A 101 -2.86 -5.66 15.29
CA THR A 101 -1.60 -5.21 15.86
C THR A 101 -0.54 -5.13 14.77
N PRO A 102 0.40 -4.16 14.88
CA PRO A 102 1.47 -4.06 13.90
C PRO A 102 2.34 -5.31 13.78
N SER A 103 2.62 -5.97 14.89
CA SER A 103 3.45 -7.18 14.86
C SER A 103 2.75 -8.32 14.10
N MET A 104 1.45 -8.44 14.28
CA MET A 104 0.67 -9.44 13.56
C MET A 104 0.68 -9.15 12.06
N LEU A 105 0.55 -7.90 11.68
CA LEU A 105 0.58 -7.50 10.29
C LEU A 105 1.92 -7.83 9.64
N SER A 106 3.01 -7.55 10.34
CA SER A 106 4.34 -7.83 9.83
C SER A 106 4.56 -9.31 9.60
N GLN A 107 4.10 -10.15 10.51
CA GLN A 107 4.23 -11.59 10.40
C GLN A 107 3.44 -12.11 9.21
N ASP A 108 2.21 -11.64 9.06
CA ASP A 108 1.36 -12.04 7.95
C ASP A 108 1.98 -11.63 6.62
N MET A 109 2.54 -10.43 6.55
CA MET A 109 3.20 -9.96 5.35
C MET A 109 4.37 -10.85 4.98
N ALA A 110 5.17 -11.27 5.95
CA ALA A 110 6.30 -12.14 5.73
C ALA A 110 5.89 -13.48 5.14
N SER A 111 4.74 -13.99 5.50
CA SER A 111 4.28 -15.29 4.99
C SER A 111 3.92 -15.26 3.51
N TYR A 112 3.75 -14.09 2.94
CA TYR A 112 3.42 -13.93 1.52
C TYR A 112 4.62 -13.49 0.66
N LEU A 113 5.75 -13.32 1.30
CA LEU A 113 6.96 -12.94 0.60
C LEU A 113 7.81 -14.16 0.31
#